data_5150d12d341d3a3cc036220d941fd062
#
_entry.id   5150d12d341d3a3cc036220d941fd062
#
_cell.length_a   1.000
_cell.length_b   1.000
_cell.length_c   1.000
_cell.angle_alpha   90.00
_cell.angle_beta   90.00
_cell.angle_gamma   90.00
#
_symmetry.space_group_name_H-M   'P 1'
#
loop_
_entity.id
_entity.type
_entity.pdbx_description
1 polymer ?
#
loop_
_entity_poly.entity_id
_entity_poly.type
_entity_poly.pdbx_seq_one_letter_code
_entity_poly.pdbx_strand_id
1 'polypeptide(L)'
;MLADAVKPYGGIIMWRSFVYGANHKGEDRVKQAVSEFKGMDGKFRDNVILQSKNGPLDFQPREPYAPIFDNIKQTPQIAELQITQEYLGQSKHLTYLAPMWKEFFGFVNPDRLVGISGVANIGDDANWCGHPFSQANWYAFGRLAWNPALTAEEIAHEWLVQTYGNQDEKFTKPVEMMMMTSREACVNYMMPLGLHHIFKFDHHYGPEPDGFIASYPLEWCPVYYHKADAQGVGFDRSSKGTDAVGQYPEPYRSMYDNIATCPEEYLLWFHHVPWTNKMKSGSTLWQELCMRYNMGVAMVEVYRDFWHTSAKQYMKGHEQEWQHTDSLLNVQLENAKEWRNTCLKYFQTFSKMKIYE
;
A
#
# COMPACT_ATOMS: atom_id res chain seq x y z
N MET A 1 -10.68 16.18 27.92
CA MET A 1 -10.56 17.66 27.75
C MET A 1 -11.05 18.12 26.40
N LEU A 2 -10.44 17.79 25.24
CA LEU A 2 -10.98 18.23 23.91
C LEU A 2 -12.40 17.71 23.65
N ALA A 3 -12.65 16.42 23.87
CA ALA A 3 -13.97 15.83 23.70
C ALA A 3 -15.04 16.53 24.55
N ASP A 4 -14.73 16.81 25.80
CA ASP A 4 -15.65 17.51 26.71
C ASP A 4 -15.91 18.97 26.27
N ALA A 5 -14.90 19.63 25.68
CA ALA A 5 -15.03 21.03 25.22
C ALA A 5 -15.95 21.17 23.99
N VAL A 6 -15.93 20.20 23.07
CA VAL A 6 -16.73 20.26 21.84
C VAL A 6 -18.11 19.60 21.98
N LYS A 7 -18.30 18.75 22.99
CA LYS A 7 -19.54 18.00 23.20
C LYS A 7 -20.78 18.87 23.33
N PRO A 8 -20.79 20.02 24.05
CA PRO A 8 -21.96 20.92 24.16
C PRO A 8 -22.44 21.47 22.82
N TYR A 9 -21.58 21.45 21.80
CA TYR A 9 -21.85 21.91 20.43
C TYR A 9 -22.18 20.77 19.45
N GLY A 10 -22.36 19.54 19.95
CA GLY A 10 -22.52 18.35 19.11
C GLY A 10 -21.26 17.90 18.39
N GLY A 11 -20.10 18.41 18.81
CA GLY A 11 -18.81 18.08 18.19
C GLY A 11 -18.31 16.69 18.55
N ILE A 12 -17.63 16.06 17.60
CA ILE A 12 -16.94 14.77 17.75
C ILE A 12 -15.43 14.97 17.61
N ILE A 13 -14.66 14.07 18.19
CA ILE A 13 -13.21 14.00 18.05
C ILE A 13 -12.86 12.72 17.30
N MET A 14 -12.23 12.84 16.14
CA MET A 14 -11.58 11.74 15.45
C MET A 14 -10.13 11.69 15.91
N TRP A 15 -9.79 10.68 16.70
CA TRP A 15 -8.45 10.51 17.24
C TRP A 15 -7.68 9.47 16.42
N ARG A 16 -6.59 9.89 15.77
CA ARG A 16 -5.76 8.95 15.00
C ARG A 16 -5.01 7.99 15.94
N SER A 17 -5.13 6.69 15.68
CA SER A 17 -4.45 5.63 16.43
C SER A 17 -3.02 5.37 15.94
N PHE A 18 -2.42 6.32 15.27
CA PHE A 18 -1.05 6.22 14.78
C PHE A 18 -0.03 6.53 15.88
N VAL A 19 0.96 5.64 16.04
CA VAL A 19 2.01 5.75 17.05
C VAL A 19 3.38 5.88 16.38
N TYR A 20 4.18 6.85 16.83
CA TYR A 20 5.51 7.14 16.29
C TYR A 20 6.62 6.63 17.23
N GLY A 21 6.52 5.42 17.74
CA GLY A 21 7.63 4.69 18.36
C GLY A 21 8.19 5.18 19.70
N ALA A 22 7.79 6.35 20.18
CA ALA A 22 8.48 6.99 21.31
C ALA A 22 8.32 6.25 22.65
N ASN A 23 7.22 5.56 22.89
CA ASN A 23 6.89 4.94 24.17
C ASN A 23 7.20 3.44 24.23
N HIS A 24 7.51 2.79 23.12
CA HIS A 24 7.64 1.34 22.99
C HIS A 24 9.02 0.97 22.41
N LYS A 25 10.09 1.38 23.09
CA LYS A 25 11.48 1.07 22.67
C LYS A 25 11.68 -0.44 22.52
N GLY A 26 12.15 -0.85 21.34
CA GLY A 26 12.44 -2.24 21.04
C GLY A 26 11.22 -3.10 20.64
N GLU A 27 10.01 -2.54 20.67
CA GLU A 27 8.84 -3.20 20.10
C GLU A 27 8.81 -3.03 18.59
N ASP A 28 8.38 -4.07 17.88
CA ASP A 28 8.16 -3.98 16.44
C ASP A 28 7.12 -2.89 16.12
N ARG A 29 7.49 -1.98 15.22
CA ARG A 29 6.67 -0.80 14.87
C ARG A 29 5.24 -1.15 14.47
N VAL A 30 5.02 -2.29 13.81
CA VAL A 30 3.68 -2.71 13.37
C VAL A 30 2.75 -3.14 14.51
N LYS A 31 3.30 -3.37 15.72
CA LYS A 31 2.52 -3.74 16.92
C LYS A 31 2.03 -2.53 17.71
N GLN A 32 2.66 -1.39 17.55
CA GLN A 32 2.54 -0.25 18.48
C GLN A 32 1.13 0.31 18.60
N ALA A 33 0.36 0.38 17.50
CA ALA A 33 -1.01 0.89 17.55
C ALA A 33 -1.91 0.03 18.47
N VAL A 34 -1.81 -1.29 18.37
CA VAL A 34 -2.57 -2.20 19.26
C VAL A 34 -2.06 -2.10 20.69
N SER A 35 -0.74 -2.11 20.90
CA SER A 35 -0.14 -2.04 22.25
C SER A 35 -0.56 -0.76 22.98
N GLU A 36 -0.62 0.38 22.27
CA GLU A 36 -1.02 1.66 22.86
C GLU A 36 -2.54 1.76 23.11
N PHE A 37 -3.37 1.39 22.13
CA PHE A 37 -4.79 1.72 22.15
C PHE A 37 -5.69 0.62 22.73
N LYS A 38 -5.31 -0.66 22.68
CA LYS A 38 -6.14 -1.77 23.19
C LYS A 38 -6.54 -1.59 24.65
N GLY A 39 -5.61 -1.14 25.49
CA GLY A 39 -5.87 -0.92 26.92
C GLY A 39 -6.79 0.28 27.21
N MET A 40 -7.06 1.12 26.21
CA MET A 40 -7.93 2.30 26.32
C MET A 40 -9.33 2.04 25.75
N ASP A 41 -9.58 0.87 25.18
CA ASP A 41 -10.89 0.54 24.60
C ASP A 41 -12.02 0.71 25.63
N GLY A 42 -13.09 1.41 25.24
CA GLY A 42 -14.23 1.73 26.10
C GLY A 42 -13.95 2.81 27.16
N LYS A 43 -12.74 3.40 27.24
CA LYS A 43 -12.39 4.44 28.21
C LYS A 43 -12.46 5.86 27.62
N PHE A 44 -12.64 5.98 26.32
CA PHE A 44 -12.83 7.28 25.64
C PHE A 44 -14.21 7.86 25.97
N ARG A 45 -14.35 9.18 25.80
CA ARG A 45 -15.67 9.82 25.83
C ARG A 45 -16.52 9.32 24.68
N ASP A 46 -17.84 9.34 24.84
CA ASP A 46 -18.83 8.87 23.88
C ASP A 46 -18.81 9.60 22.51
N ASN A 47 -18.22 10.81 22.48
CA ASN A 47 -18.00 11.60 21.26
C ASN A 47 -16.60 11.48 20.68
N VAL A 48 -15.85 10.44 21.04
CA VAL A 48 -14.53 10.12 20.45
C VAL A 48 -14.65 8.91 19.55
N ILE A 49 -14.10 9.03 18.35
CA ILE A 49 -13.98 7.97 17.36
C ILE A 49 -12.50 7.71 17.12
N LEU A 50 -12.05 6.47 17.13
CA LEU A 50 -10.68 6.13 16.73
C LEU A 50 -10.59 6.05 15.20
N GLN A 51 -9.68 6.84 14.62
CA GLN A 51 -9.35 6.86 13.21
C GLN A 51 -8.09 6.06 12.97
N SER A 52 -8.23 4.89 12.33
CA SER A 52 -7.13 3.92 12.15
C SER A 52 -6.82 3.72 10.67
N LYS A 53 -5.53 3.72 10.34
CA LYS A 53 -5.05 3.41 8.98
C LYS A 53 -5.44 2.00 8.57
N ASN A 54 -5.61 1.77 7.28
CA ASN A 54 -5.96 0.46 6.75
C ASN A 54 -4.89 -0.61 7.01
N GLY A 55 -3.60 -0.25 7.02
CA GLY A 55 -2.49 -1.13 7.36
C GLY A 55 -1.81 -0.74 8.68
N PRO A 56 -1.01 -1.63 9.29
CA PRO A 56 -0.41 -1.40 10.60
C PRO A 56 0.83 -0.48 10.57
N LEU A 57 1.32 -0.12 9.38
CA LEU A 57 2.51 0.71 9.25
C LEU A 57 2.17 2.11 8.73
N ASP A 58 2.08 2.32 7.43
CA ASP A 58 1.90 3.67 6.88
C ASP A 58 1.53 3.70 5.40
N PHE A 59 0.38 3.15 5.01
CA PHE A 59 -0.10 3.18 3.63
C PHE A 59 0.90 2.68 2.58
N GLN A 60 1.68 1.65 2.94
CA GLN A 60 2.63 1.04 2.02
C GLN A 60 1.93 0.45 0.78
N PRO A 61 2.62 0.18 -0.32
CA PRO A 61 2.03 -0.42 -1.52
C PRO A 61 1.23 -1.68 -1.25
N ARG A 62 1.70 -2.51 -0.31
CA ARG A 62 0.92 -3.60 0.28
C ARG A 62 1.25 -3.76 1.75
N GLU A 63 0.21 -3.74 2.57
CA GLU A 63 0.25 -4.09 3.99
C GLU A 63 -0.85 -5.11 4.26
N PRO A 64 -0.69 -6.03 5.23
CA PRO A 64 -1.85 -6.70 5.79
C PRO A 64 -2.79 -5.68 6.44
N TYR A 65 -4.06 -6.03 6.66
CA TYR A 65 -4.95 -5.11 7.35
C TYR A 65 -4.47 -4.82 8.78
N ALA A 66 -4.77 -3.64 9.30
CA ALA A 66 -4.33 -3.26 10.65
C ALA A 66 -5.10 -4.04 11.72
N PRO A 67 -4.43 -4.82 12.59
CA PRO A 67 -5.11 -5.67 13.59
C PRO A 67 -5.84 -4.85 14.66
N ILE A 68 -5.63 -3.55 14.76
CA ILE A 68 -6.34 -2.67 15.67
C ILE A 68 -7.86 -2.72 15.45
N PHE A 69 -8.33 -2.95 14.22
CA PHE A 69 -9.76 -3.10 13.91
C PHE A 69 -10.40 -4.29 14.66
N ASP A 70 -9.61 -5.30 14.98
CA ASP A 70 -10.08 -6.46 15.76
C ASP A 70 -9.79 -6.34 17.25
N ASN A 71 -8.91 -5.45 17.67
CA ASN A 71 -8.52 -5.29 19.07
C ASN A 71 -9.29 -4.20 19.83
N ILE A 72 -10.01 -3.33 19.11
CA ILE A 72 -10.93 -2.34 19.67
C ILE A 72 -12.37 -2.85 19.45
N LYS A 73 -13.14 -2.97 20.53
CA LYS A 73 -14.48 -3.59 20.50
C LYS A 73 -15.60 -2.67 21.00
N GLN A 74 -15.26 -1.69 21.83
CA GLN A 74 -16.22 -0.81 22.49
C GLN A 74 -16.19 0.62 21.93
N THR A 75 -15.00 1.09 21.57
CA THR A 75 -14.80 2.44 21.03
C THR A 75 -15.15 2.45 19.53
N PRO A 76 -15.99 3.37 19.06
CA PRO A 76 -16.28 3.50 17.62
C PRO A 76 -15.02 3.69 16.80
N GLN A 77 -14.94 3.05 15.63
CA GLN A 77 -13.82 3.14 14.72
C GLN A 77 -14.22 3.67 13.35
N ILE A 78 -13.30 4.40 12.73
CA ILE A 78 -13.36 4.86 11.36
C ILE A 78 -12.07 4.41 10.63
N ALA A 79 -12.20 3.91 9.42
CA ALA A 79 -11.04 3.58 8.60
C ALA A 79 -10.44 4.86 7.99
N GLU A 80 -9.13 5.00 8.07
CA GLU A 80 -8.38 6.06 7.39
C GLU A 80 -7.74 5.48 6.12
N LEU A 81 -8.15 5.99 4.97
CA LEU A 81 -7.60 5.64 3.65
C LEU A 81 -6.80 6.82 3.09
N GLN A 82 -5.60 6.56 2.58
CA GLN A 82 -4.82 7.60 1.92
C GLN A 82 -5.22 7.70 0.44
N ILE A 83 -5.70 8.87 0.02
CA ILE A 83 -6.07 9.16 -1.37
C ILE A 83 -4.85 9.58 -2.17
N THR A 84 -3.92 10.29 -1.55
CA THR A 84 -2.61 10.58 -2.12
C THR A 84 -1.73 9.32 -2.13
N GLN A 85 -0.80 9.26 -3.06
CA GLN A 85 0.04 8.10 -3.32
C GLN A 85 1.44 8.33 -2.77
N GLU A 86 1.58 8.69 -1.47
CA GLU A 86 2.88 9.00 -0.87
C GLU A 86 3.90 7.87 -1.09
N TYR A 87 3.48 6.62 -0.83
CA TYR A 87 4.31 5.42 -0.96
C TYR A 87 4.10 4.67 -2.28
N LEU A 88 3.29 5.21 -3.18
CA LEU A 88 2.92 4.61 -4.46
C LEU A 88 3.32 5.54 -5.62
N GLY A 89 4.53 6.10 -5.55
CA GLY A 89 5.09 6.96 -6.59
C GLY A 89 4.73 8.44 -6.47
N GLN A 90 4.25 8.89 -5.31
CA GLN A 90 3.95 10.30 -5.00
C GLN A 90 3.10 11.00 -6.07
N SER A 91 2.04 10.34 -6.50
CA SER A 91 1.14 10.82 -7.56
C SER A 91 1.83 11.18 -8.90
N LYS A 92 3.06 10.70 -9.11
CA LYS A 92 3.75 10.71 -10.42
C LYS A 92 3.51 9.42 -11.20
N HIS A 93 3.03 8.38 -10.51
CA HIS A 93 2.78 7.06 -11.08
C HIS A 93 1.29 6.81 -11.23
N LEU A 94 0.93 6.09 -12.28
CA LEU A 94 -0.41 5.54 -12.42
C LEU A 94 -0.58 4.45 -11.37
N THR A 95 -1.45 4.68 -10.40
CA THR A 95 -1.84 3.69 -9.38
C THR A 95 -3.29 3.93 -8.98
N TYR A 96 -4.15 3.01 -9.35
CA TYR A 96 -5.56 3.04 -8.96
C TYR A 96 -5.72 2.32 -7.62
N LEU A 97 -6.27 3.03 -6.62
CA LEU A 97 -6.28 2.59 -5.23
C LEU A 97 -7.51 1.78 -4.82
N ALA A 98 -8.59 1.79 -5.60
CA ALA A 98 -9.80 1.05 -5.25
C ALA A 98 -9.57 -0.45 -5.03
N PRO A 99 -8.73 -1.16 -5.82
CA PRO A 99 -8.41 -2.56 -5.53
C PRO A 99 -7.78 -2.77 -4.14
N MET A 100 -6.89 -1.86 -3.70
CA MET A 100 -6.28 -1.90 -2.36
C MET A 100 -7.32 -1.69 -1.26
N TRP A 101 -8.24 -0.75 -1.44
CA TRP A 101 -9.29 -0.49 -0.46
C TRP A 101 -10.32 -1.62 -0.40
N LYS A 102 -10.64 -2.25 -1.55
CA LYS A 102 -11.49 -3.45 -1.61
C LYS A 102 -10.83 -4.65 -0.94
N GLU A 103 -9.51 -4.83 -1.10
CA GLU A 103 -8.74 -5.84 -0.36
C GLU A 103 -8.88 -5.62 1.15
N PHE A 104 -8.69 -4.40 1.64
CA PHE A 104 -8.88 -4.05 3.04
C PHE A 104 -10.31 -4.35 3.54
N PHE A 105 -11.35 -3.96 2.79
CA PHE A 105 -12.74 -4.27 3.15
C PHE A 105 -13.10 -5.76 3.05
N GLY A 106 -12.27 -6.57 2.42
CA GLY A 106 -12.37 -8.02 2.49
C GLY A 106 -12.01 -8.60 3.86
N PHE A 107 -11.17 -7.90 4.62
CA PHE A 107 -10.77 -8.27 6.00
C PHE A 107 -11.60 -7.53 7.05
N VAL A 108 -11.87 -6.27 6.85
CA VAL A 108 -12.60 -5.40 7.79
C VAL A 108 -13.97 -5.07 7.21
N ASN A 109 -15.02 -5.70 7.78
CA ASN A 109 -16.39 -5.42 7.34
C ASN A 109 -16.73 -3.93 7.55
N PRO A 110 -17.08 -3.17 6.50
CA PRO A 110 -17.46 -1.76 6.59
C PRO A 110 -18.62 -1.49 7.56
N ASP A 111 -19.56 -2.42 7.73
CA ASP A 111 -20.72 -2.27 8.63
C ASP A 111 -20.31 -2.18 10.11
N ARG A 112 -19.08 -2.53 10.45
CA ARG A 112 -18.51 -2.37 11.80
C ARG A 112 -17.94 -0.98 12.05
N LEU A 113 -17.78 -0.19 10.99
CA LEU A 113 -17.20 1.16 11.05
C LEU A 113 -18.31 2.20 11.14
N VAL A 114 -18.08 3.27 11.88
CA VAL A 114 -19.01 4.41 11.92
C VAL A 114 -18.75 5.41 10.79
N GLY A 115 -17.72 5.17 9.98
CA GLY A 115 -17.41 5.99 8.81
C GLY A 115 -16.09 5.56 8.14
N ILE A 116 -15.79 6.23 7.05
CA ILE A 116 -14.53 6.09 6.29
C ILE A 116 -13.98 7.50 6.09
N SER A 117 -12.74 7.74 6.49
CA SER A 117 -12.05 9.01 6.28
C SER A 117 -11.00 8.91 5.18
N GLY A 118 -10.88 9.94 4.37
CA GLY A 118 -9.83 10.07 3.37
C GLY A 118 -8.80 11.11 3.78
N VAL A 119 -7.52 10.81 3.63
CA VAL A 119 -6.44 11.78 3.85
C VAL A 119 -5.69 12.04 2.55
N ALA A 120 -5.38 13.30 2.31
CA ALA A 120 -4.72 13.72 1.07
C ALA A 120 -3.83 14.95 1.31
N ASN A 121 -2.66 14.95 0.68
CA ASN A 121 -1.76 16.09 0.59
C ASN A 121 -1.76 16.54 -0.88
N ILE A 122 -2.53 17.57 -1.20
CA ILE A 122 -2.71 18.04 -2.59
C ILE A 122 -1.96 19.32 -2.91
N GLY A 123 -1.54 20.08 -1.87
CA GLY A 123 -0.92 21.38 -2.05
C GLY A 123 -1.82 22.31 -2.87
N ASP A 124 -1.24 22.94 -3.87
CA ASP A 124 -1.92 23.83 -4.84
C ASP A 124 -2.03 23.18 -6.23
N ASP A 125 -1.89 21.85 -6.33
CA ASP A 125 -1.95 21.13 -7.60
C ASP A 125 -3.37 21.18 -8.19
N ALA A 126 -3.49 21.66 -9.41
CA ALA A 126 -4.75 21.76 -10.14
C ALA A 126 -5.27 20.40 -10.65
N ASN A 127 -4.42 19.36 -10.60
CA ASN A 127 -4.66 18.06 -11.22
C ASN A 127 -4.77 16.93 -10.18
N TRP A 128 -5.49 17.19 -9.08
CA TRP A 128 -5.83 16.17 -8.09
C TRP A 128 -4.61 15.36 -7.59
N CYS A 129 -3.58 16.01 -7.09
CA CYS A 129 -2.33 15.42 -6.62
C CYS A 129 -1.29 15.12 -7.72
N GLY A 130 -1.38 15.74 -8.90
CA GLY A 130 -0.30 15.73 -9.89
C GLY A 130 -0.41 14.69 -11.01
N HIS A 131 -1.38 13.79 -10.97
CA HIS A 131 -1.58 12.79 -12.02
C HIS A 131 -3.04 12.78 -12.48
N PRO A 132 -3.34 12.78 -13.82
CA PRO A 132 -4.73 12.76 -14.30
C PRO A 132 -5.56 11.61 -13.71
N PHE A 133 -4.97 10.41 -13.58
CA PHE A 133 -5.63 9.26 -12.96
C PHE A 133 -5.75 9.34 -11.43
N SER A 134 -5.11 10.30 -10.76
CA SER A 134 -5.35 10.52 -9.33
C SER A 134 -6.78 11.00 -9.08
N GLN A 135 -7.43 11.66 -10.04
CA GLN A 135 -8.85 11.98 -9.98
C GLN A 135 -9.71 10.72 -9.79
N ALA A 136 -9.35 9.60 -10.47
CA ALA A 136 -10.03 8.33 -10.29
C ALA A 136 -9.98 7.82 -8.84
N ASN A 137 -8.89 8.07 -8.11
CA ASN A 137 -8.77 7.70 -6.70
C ASN A 137 -9.71 8.54 -5.82
N TRP A 138 -9.86 9.83 -6.08
CA TRP A 138 -10.84 10.67 -5.38
C TRP A 138 -12.26 10.22 -5.67
N TYR A 139 -12.58 9.94 -6.93
CA TYR A 139 -13.87 9.40 -7.32
C TYR A 139 -14.16 8.08 -6.62
N ALA A 140 -13.21 7.16 -6.65
CA ALA A 140 -13.34 5.84 -6.03
C ALA A 140 -13.49 5.95 -4.51
N PHE A 141 -12.77 6.85 -3.85
CA PHE A 141 -12.95 7.09 -2.42
C PHE A 141 -14.39 7.51 -2.11
N GLY A 142 -14.93 8.49 -2.83
CA GLY A 142 -16.30 8.95 -2.64
C GLY A 142 -17.34 7.85 -2.88
N ARG A 143 -17.13 7.05 -3.95
CA ARG A 143 -18.05 5.94 -4.28
C ARG A 143 -18.05 4.85 -3.21
N LEU A 144 -16.86 4.44 -2.74
CA LEU A 144 -16.71 3.40 -1.71
C LEU A 144 -17.13 3.90 -0.32
N ALA A 145 -16.90 5.16 0.02
CA ALA A 145 -17.36 5.74 1.28
C ALA A 145 -18.90 5.79 1.34
N TRP A 146 -19.57 5.97 0.19
CA TRP A 146 -21.02 5.96 0.08
C TRP A 146 -21.59 4.54 -0.01
N ASN A 147 -20.99 3.69 -0.83
CA ASN A 147 -21.40 2.31 -1.04
C ASN A 147 -20.21 1.37 -1.15
N PRO A 148 -19.73 0.78 -0.04
CA PRO A 148 -18.57 -0.11 -0.04
C PRO A 148 -18.82 -1.46 -0.75
N ALA A 149 -20.07 -1.77 -1.14
CA ALA A 149 -20.38 -2.96 -1.91
C ALA A 149 -19.96 -2.88 -3.39
N LEU A 150 -19.79 -1.67 -3.93
CA LEU A 150 -19.33 -1.49 -5.32
C LEU A 150 -17.98 -2.17 -5.55
N THR A 151 -17.80 -2.68 -6.76
CA THR A 151 -16.50 -3.23 -7.18
C THR A 151 -15.56 -2.14 -7.68
N ALA A 152 -14.26 -2.40 -7.65
CA ALA A 152 -13.27 -1.46 -8.17
C ALA A 152 -13.42 -1.29 -9.69
N GLU A 153 -13.82 -2.34 -10.40
CA GLU A 153 -14.08 -2.37 -11.83
C GLU A 153 -15.27 -1.47 -12.22
N GLU A 154 -16.40 -1.60 -11.51
CA GLU A 154 -17.57 -0.75 -11.74
C GLU A 154 -17.22 0.72 -11.58
N ILE A 155 -16.48 1.06 -10.54
CA ILE A 155 -16.07 2.45 -10.26
C ILE A 155 -15.09 2.96 -11.33
N ALA A 156 -14.14 2.13 -11.77
CA ALA A 156 -13.20 2.48 -12.83
C ALA A 156 -13.94 2.78 -14.14
N HIS A 157 -14.88 1.93 -14.52
CA HIS A 157 -15.72 2.11 -15.71
C HIS A 157 -16.56 3.40 -15.63
N GLU A 158 -17.25 3.62 -14.51
CA GLU A 158 -18.03 4.84 -14.28
C GLU A 158 -17.16 6.09 -14.45
N TRP A 159 -15.99 6.12 -13.83
CA TRP A 159 -15.09 7.26 -13.91
C TRP A 159 -14.59 7.50 -15.35
N LEU A 160 -14.19 6.45 -16.06
CA LEU A 160 -13.72 6.55 -17.45
C LEU A 160 -14.78 7.13 -18.37
N VAL A 161 -16.00 6.60 -18.30
CA VAL A 161 -17.10 7.06 -19.16
C VAL A 161 -17.47 8.52 -18.85
N GLN A 162 -17.52 8.89 -17.57
CA GLN A 162 -17.83 10.27 -17.16
C GLN A 162 -16.73 11.26 -17.54
N THR A 163 -15.46 10.87 -17.43
CA THR A 163 -14.33 11.75 -17.64
C THR A 163 -14.06 12.00 -19.13
N TYR A 164 -14.06 10.93 -19.92
CA TYR A 164 -13.66 11.02 -21.34
C TYR A 164 -14.83 10.94 -22.31
N GLY A 165 -16.06 10.69 -21.82
CA GLY A 165 -17.24 10.59 -22.67
C GLY A 165 -17.18 9.47 -23.72
N ASN A 166 -16.20 8.56 -23.61
CA ASN A 166 -15.93 7.54 -24.60
C ASN A 166 -16.40 6.18 -24.09
N GLN A 167 -17.20 5.51 -24.90
CA GLN A 167 -17.74 4.17 -24.62
C GLN A 167 -17.18 3.10 -25.57
N ASP A 168 -16.17 3.44 -26.40
CA ASP A 168 -15.53 2.44 -27.27
C ASP A 168 -14.73 1.45 -26.43
N GLU A 169 -15.12 0.18 -26.50
CA GLU A 169 -14.46 -0.89 -25.72
C GLU A 169 -12.98 -1.07 -26.06
N LYS A 170 -12.52 -0.60 -27.23
CA LYS A 170 -11.10 -0.61 -27.61
C LYS A 170 -10.28 0.41 -26.82
N PHE A 171 -10.94 1.38 -26.19
CA PHE A 171 -10.32 2.32 -25.27
C PHE A 171 -10.60 1.94 -23.81
N THR A 172 -11.88 1.74 -23.46
CA THR A 172 -12.27 1.56 -22.06
C THR A 172 -11.66 0.30 -21.45
N LYS A 173 -11.76 -0.86 -22.10
CA LYS A 173 -11.24 -2.12 -21.56
C LYS A 173 -9.73 -2.12 -21.30
N PRO A 174 -8.85 -1.68 -22.22
CA PRO A 174 -7.43 -1.58 -21.93
C PRO A 174 -7.11 -0.59 -20.81
N VAL A 175 -7.79 0.56 -20.73
CA VAL A 175 -7.57 1.54 -19.67
C VAL A 175 -8.07 1.03 -18.33
N GLU A 176 -9.22 0.38 -18.26
CA GLU A 176 -9.70 -0.31 -17.06
C GLU A 176 -8.68 -1.36 -16.59
N MET A 177 -8.15 -2.16 -17.50
CA MET A 177 -7.12 -3.15 -17.17
C MET A 177 -5.85 -2.47 -16.62
N MET A 178 -5.40 -1.37 -17.23
CA MET A 178 -4.28 -0.58 -16.70
C MET A 178 -4.58 -0.09 -15.28
N MET A 179 -5.76 0.47 -15.03
CA MET A 179 -6.16 0.93 -13.70
C MET A 179 -6.16 -0.25 -12.71
N MET A 180 -6.88 -1.30 -13.00
CA MET A 180 -7.06 -2.45 -12.10
C MET A 180 -5.76 -3.16 -11.74
N THR A 181 -4.79 -3.19 -12.66
CA THR A 181 -3.52 -3.88 -12.44
C THR A 181 -2.38 -2.94 -11.98
N SER A 182 -2.60 -1.63 -11.97
CA SER A 182 -1.55 -0.63 -11.69
C SER A 182 -0.99 -0.72 -10.27
N ARG A 183 -1.82 -1.02 -9.27
CA ARG A 183 -1.34 -1.25 -7.89
C ARG A 183 -0.40 -2.47 -7.84
N GLU A 184 -0.76 -3.58 -8.50
CA GLU A 184 0.09 -4.77 -8.57
C GLU A 184 1.41 -4.51 -9.29
N ALA A 185 1.40 -3.68 -10.33
CA ALA A 185 2.63 -3.24 -10.98
C ALA A 185 3.54 -2.50 -9.98
N CYS A 186 3.00 -1.54 -9.22
CA CYS A 186 3.73 -0.82 -8.18
C CYS A 186 4.31 -1.77 -7.12
N VAL A 187 3.50 -2.67 -6.57
CA VAL A 187 3.96 -3.68 -5.59
C VAL A 187 5.11 -4.49 -6.16
N ASN A 188 4.97 -4.98 -7.40
CA ASN A 188 5.96 -5.86 -8.02
C ASN A 188 7.29 -5.15 -8.29
N TYR A 189 7.30 -3.93 -8.83
CA TYR A 189 8.58 -3.26 -9.09
C TYR A 189 9.16 -2.57 -7.85
N MET A 190 8.38 -2.30 -6.80
CA MET A 190 8.88 -1.67 -5.57
C MET A 190 9.23 -2.70 -4.49
N MET A 191 8.24 -3.42 -3.99
CA MET A 191 8.33 -4.23 -2.78
C MET A 191 7.47 -5.49 -2.87
N PRO A 192 7.82 -6.45 -3.73
CA PRO A 192 7.06 -7.68 -3.90
C PRO A 192 7.13 -8.58 -2.66
N LEU A 193 6.18 -9.54 -2.57
CA LEU A 193 6.14 -10.62 -1.60
C LEU A 193 6.10 -10.18 -0.12
N GLY A 194 5.62 -8.97 0.16
CA GLY A 194 5.55 -8.44 1.52
C GLY A 194 6.77 -7.64 1.96
N LEU A 195 7.75 -7.40 1.09
CA LEU A 195 8.74 -6.36 1.33
C LEU A 195 8.05 -5.02 1.53
N HIS A 196 8.61 -4.15 2.38
CA HIS A 196 8.00 -2.88 2.71
C HIS A 196 9.03 -1.88 3.24
N HIS A 197 8.69 -0.59 3.12
CA HIS A 197 9.37 0.57 3.68
C HIS A 197 10.87 0.69 3.30
N ILE A 198 11.24 0.32 2.07
CA ILE A 198 12.61 0.40 1.55
C ILE A 198 12.79 1.60 0.60
N PHE A 199 12.21 2.73 0.98
CA PHE A 199 12.26 4.01 0.27
C PHE A 199 13.47 4.84 0.66
N LYS A 200 13.85 5.77 -0.23
CA LYS A 200 14.76 6.87 0.10
C LYS A 200 14.25 7.68 1.29
N PHE A 201 15.17 8.10 2.15
CA PHE A 201 14.86 8.98 3.27
C PHE A 201 14.22 10.29 2.81
N ASP A 202 13.51 10.94 3.74
CA ASP A 202 12.92 12.27 3.68
C ASP A 202 11.71 12.42 2.79
N HIS A 203 11.64 11.76 1.63
CA HIS A 203 10.53 11.98 0.68
C HIS A 203 9.88 10.71 0.10
N HIS A 204 10.30 9.51 0.50
CA HIS A 204 9.68 8.23 0.12
C HIS A 204 9.53 7.98 -1.40
N TYR A 205 10.43 8.56 -2.22
CA TYR A 205 10.42 8.36 -3.66
C TYR A 205 11.71 7.69 -4.14
N GLY A 206 11.59 6.54 -4.78
CA GLY A 206 12.70 5.71 -5.20
C GLY A 206 13.23 4.77 -4.11
N PRO A 207 14.06 3.78 -4.51
CA PRO A 207 14.59 2.73 -3.64
C PRO A 207 15.83 3.16 -2.86
N GLU A 208 15.94 2.74 -1.60
CA GLU A 208 17.15 2.84 -0.78
C GLU A 208 17.23 1.63 0.17
N PRO A 209 17.39 0.39 -0.36
CA PRO A 209 17.39 -0.81 0.48
C PRO A 209 18.55 -0.85 1.48
N ASP A 210 19.65 -0.16 1.24
CA ASP A 210 20.79 -0.02 2.14
C ASP A 210 20.64 1.17 3.11
N GLY A 211 19.48 1.84 3.11
CA GLY A 211 19.24 3.05 3.90
C GLY A 211 19.46 2.82 5.39
N PHE A 212 20.45 3.51 5.95
CA PHE A 212 20.79 3.53 7.38
C PHE A 212 21.42 4.87 7.77
N ILE A 213 20.84 5.50 8.79
CA ILE A 213 21.38 6.72 9.40
C ILE A 213 21.54 6.47 10.89
N ALA A 214 22.79 6.47 11.37
CA ALA A 214 23.13 6.10 12.75
C ALA A 214 22.47 6.99 13.84
N SER A 215 22.12 8.22 13.52
CA SER A 215 21.42 9.14 14.42
C SER A 215 19.90 8.97 14.44
N TYR A 216 19.33 8.16 13.52
CA TYR A 216 17.90 7.90 13.47
C TYR A 216 17.52 6.67 14.29
N PRO A 217 16.30 6.58 14.82
CA PRO A 217 15.77 5.32 15.31
C PRO A 217 15.87 4.24 14.23
N LEU A 218 16.28 3.03 14.61
CA LEU A 218 16.50 1.96 13.64
C LEU A 218 15.23 1.64 12.85
N GLU A 219 14.07 1.72 13.49
CA GLU A 219 12.74 1.53 12.88
C GLU A 219 12.33 2.61 11.86
N TRP A 220 13.20 3.60 11.62
CA TRP A 220 13.04 4.57 10.54
C TRP A 220 13.90 4.23 9.32
N CYS A 221 14.79 3.26 9.47
CA CYS A 221 15.77 2.89 8.45
C CYS A 221 15.26 1.71 7.61
N PRO A 222 15.37 1.74 6.26
CA PRO A 222 15.01 0.64 5.37
C PRO A 222 15.56 -0.72 5.77
N VAL A 223 16.81 -0.79 6.21
CA VAL A 223 17.47 -2.04 6.65
C VAL A 223 16.73 -2.75 7.80
N TYR A 224 15.96 -2.02 8.61
CA TYR A 224 15.14 -2.58 9.67
C TYR A 224 14.02 -3.48 9.12
N TYR A 225 13.45 -3.14 7.97
CA TYR A 225 12.24 -3.78 7.48
C TYR A 225 12.52 -5.04 6.67
N HIS A 226 13.55 -5.05 5.85
CA HIS A 226 13.83 -6.23 5.01
C HIS A 226 14.74 -7.27 5.69
N LYS A 227 15.54 -6.90 6.70
CA LYS A 227 16.40 -7.82 7.48
C LYS A 227 17.25 -8.74 6.61
N ALA A 228 17.63 -8.33 5.39
CA ALA A 228 18.38 -9.18 4.49
C ALA A 228 19.75 -9.55 5.05
N ASP A 229 20.10 -10.83 4.97
CA ASP A 229 21.39 -11.39 5.36
C ASP A 229 21.79 -12.55 4.44
N ALA A 230 22.91 -13.23 4.73
CA ALA A 230 23.39 -14.34 3.94
C ALA A 230 22.42 -15.54 3.90
N GLN A 231 21.50 -15.63 4.84
CA GLN A 231 20.54 -16.74 4.96
C GLN A 231 19.26 -16.46 4.21
N GLY A 232 18.75 -15.20 4.26
CA GLY A 232 17.46 -14.89 3.70
C GLY A 232 17.10 -13.40 3.74
N VAL A 233 15.81 -13.13 3.60
CA VAL A 233 15.21 -11.79 3.62
C VAL A 233 13.81 -11.83 4.23
N GLY A 234 13.34 -10.70 4.73
CA GLY A 234 12.03 -10.55 5.37
C GLY A 234 12.12 -10.45 6.88
N PHE A 235 11.05 -9.98 7.49
CA PHE A 235 10.98 -9.73 8.93
C PHE A 235 10.24 -10.88 9.64
N ASP A 236 10.90 -11.56 10.58
CA ASP A 236 10.22 -12.60 11.38
C ASP A 236 9.29 -11.95 12.40
N ARG A 237 8.00 -11.93 12.07
CA ARG A 237 6.88 -11.46 12.88
C ARG A 237 5.96 -12.59 13.31
N SER A 238 6.38 -13.83 13.06
CA SER A 238 5.71 -15.03 13.58
C SER A 238 5.73 -15.09 15.11
N SER A 239 5.05 -16.08 15.68
CA SER A 239 5.08 -16.35 17.12
C SER A 239 6.48 -16.69 17.66
N LYS A 240 7.44 -17.00 16.79
CA LYS A 240 8.85 -17.25 17.12
C LYS A 240 9.72 -16.00 17.02
N GLY A 241 9.26 -14.98 16.31
CA GLY A 241 9.92 -13.68 16.14
C GLY A 241 9.37 -12.61 17.08
N THR A 242 8.85 -11.51 16.50
CA THR A 242 8.28 -10.40 17.29
C THR A 242 6.83 -10.66 17.76
N ASP A 243 6.22 -11.75 17.31
CA ASP A 243 4.83 -12.11 17.57
C ASP A 243 3.82 -11.01 17.21
N ALA A 244 4.02 -10.35 16.06
CA ALA A 244 3.01 -9.44 15.54
C ALA A 244 1.75 -10.21 15.08
N VAL A 245 1.91 -11.45 14.63
CA VAL A 245 0.79 -12.35 14.29
C VAL A 245 -0.16 -12.58 15.46
N GLY A 246 0.33 -12.50 16.71
CA GLY A 246 -0.47 -12.64 17.93
C GLY A 246 -1.52 -11.54 18.11
N GLN A 247 -1.46 -10.45 17.36
CA GLN A 247 -2.46 -9.38 17.39
C GLN A 247 -3.66 -9.64 16.46
N TYR A 248 -3.56 -10.65 15.57
CA TYR A 248 -4.64 -11.02 14.66
C TYR A 248 -5.56 -12.07 15.28
N PRO A 249 -6.86 -12.05 14.95
CA PRO A 249 -7.79 -13.12 15.34
C PRO A 249 -7.58 -14.36 14.48
N GLU A 250 -8.14 -15.50 14.93
CA GLU A 250 -8.28 -16.67 14.06
C GLU A 250 -9.34 -16.41 12.97
N PRO A 251 -9.17 -16.92 11.75
CA PRO A 251 -8.10 -17.85 11.32
C PRO A 251 -6.80 -17.14 10.86
N TYR A 252 -6.76 -15.83 10.82
CA TYR A 252 -5.65 -15.05 10.26
C TYR A 252 -4.34 -15.26 11.02
N ARG A 253 -4.42 -15.36 12.37
CA ARG A 253 -3.26 -15.64 13.20
C ARG A 253 -2.55 -16.91 12.76
N SER A 254 -3.26 -18.04 12.71
CA SER A 254 -2.69 -19.32 12.30
C SER A 254 -2.21 -19.31 10.84
N MET A 255 -2.91 -18.61 9.97
CA MET A 255 -2.56 -18.49 8.56
C MET A 255 -1.24 -17.71 8.38
N TYR A 256 -1.06 -16.60 9.07
CA TYR A 256 0.15 -15.77 8.98
C TYR A 256 1.34 -16.33 9.75
N ASP A 257 1.10 -17.07 10.84
CA ASP A 257 2.16 -17.63 11.70
C ASP A 257 2.96 -18.76 11.04
N ASN A 258 2.40 -19.43 10.05
CA ASN A 258 3.04 -20.56 9.39
C ASN A 258 3.44 -20.16 7.95
N ILE A 259 4.75 -20.25 7.65
CA ILE A 259 5.32 -19.95 6.35
C ILE A 259 4.62 -20.72 5.19
N ALA A 260 4.14 -21.94 5.45
CA ALA A 260 3.48 -22.76 4.42
C ALA A 260 2.05 -22.30 4.10
N THR A 261 1.37 -21.64 5.04
CA THR A 261 0.00 -21.15 4.88
C THR A 261 -0.07 -19.64 4.66
N CYS A 262 1.01 -18.92 4.99
CA CYS A 262 1.08 -17.48 4.77
C CYS A 262 0.90 -17.18 3.27
N PRO A 263 -0.02 -16.25 2.91
CA PRO A 263 -0.13 -15.78 1.54
C PRO A 263 1.19 -15.19 1.05
N GLU A 264 1.60 -15.52 -0.18
CA GLU A 264 2.91 -15.10 -0.70
C GLU A 264 3.06 -13.57 -0.76
N GLU A 265 1.96 -12.85 -0.95
CA GLU A 265 1.92 -11.38 -0.95
C GLU A 265 2.29 -10.75 0.39
N TYR A 266 2.22 -11.51 1.51
CA TYR A 266 2.62 -11.08 2.85
C TYR A 266 3.79 -11.88 3.42
N LEU A 267 4.42 -12.76 2.64
CA LEU A 267 5.41 -13.71 3.12
C LEU A 267 6.58 -13.02 3.83
N LEU A 268 7.21 -12.05 3.18
CA LEU A 268 8.37 -11.32 3.73
C LEU A 268 7.98 -10.23 4.75
N TRP A 269 6.69 -9.97 4.89
CA TRP A 269 6.17 -9.16 5.97
C TRP A 269 6.19 -9.91 7.30
N PHE A 270 5.81 -11.20 7.29
CA PHE A 270 5.67 -12.01 8.48
C PHE A 270 6.84 -12.96 8.75
N HIS A 271 7.66 -13.27 7.76
CA HIS A 271 8.72 -14.28 7.88
C HIS A 271 10.06 -13.80 7.32
N HIS A 272 11.14 -14.21 8.01
CA HIS A 272 12.48 -14.19 7.44
C HIS A 272 12.69 -15.50 6.66
N VAL A 273 12.82 -15.39 5.34
CA VAL A 273 12.72 -16.55 4.43
C VAL A 273 14.05 -16.81 3.73
N PRO A 274 14.56 -18.05 3.74
CA PRO A 274 15.79 -18.40 3.04
C PRO A 274 15.72 -18.13 1.54
N TRP A 275 16.80 -17.63 0.96
CA TRP A 275 16.89 -17.33 -0.48
C TRP A 275 16.55 -18.53 -1.38
N THR A 276 16.80 -19.76 -0.89
CA THR A 276 16.55 -21.02 -1.60
C THR A 276 15.18 -21.64 -1.29
N ASN A 277 14.36 -20.98 -0.44
CA ASN A 277 13.04 -21.48 -0.11
C ASN A 277 12.19 -21.69 -1.37
N LYS A 278 11.50 -22.84 -1.45
CA LYS A 278 10.61 -23.14 -2.58
C LYS A 278 9.29 -22.42 -2.41
N MET A 279 8.95 -21.62 -3.42
CA MET A 279 7.68 -20.90 -3.54
C MET A 279 6.61 -21.79 -4.19
N LYS A 280 5.35 -21.37 -4.15
CA LYS A 280 4.23 -22.09 -4.79
C LYS A 280 4.42 -22.30 -6.30
N SER A 281 5.15 -21.41 -6.96
CA SER A 281 5.53 -21.53 -8.37
C SER A 281 6.52 -22.67 -8.64
N GLY A 282 7.16 -23.24 -7.59
CA GLY A 282 8.25 -24.18 -7.69
C GLY A 282 9.63 -23.52 -7.85
N SER A 283 9.69 -22.21 -8.04
CA SER A 283 10.92 -21.41 -8.07
C SER A 283 11.49 -21.24 -6.67
N THR A 284 12.76 -20.81 -6.56
CA THR A 284 13.29 -20.34 -5.28
C THR A 284 12.78 -18.94 -4.98
N LEU A 285 12.82 -18.52 -3.70
CA LEU A 285 12.49 -17.14 -3.31
C LEU A 285 13.27 -16.11 -4.14
N TRP A 286 14.58 -16.34 -4.35
CA TRP A 286 15.39 -15.45 -5.15
C TRP A 286 14.91 -15.35 -6.61
N GLN A 287 14.58 -16.47 -7.23
CA GLN A 287 14.02 -16.49 -8.59
C GLN A 287 12.66 -15.78 -8.65
N GLU A 288 11.82 -16.02 -7.64
CA GLU A 288 10.51 -15.36 -7.56
C GLU A 288 10.65 -13.84 -7.40
N LEU A 289 11.59 -13.37 -6.56
CA LEU A 289 11.88 -11.93 -6.43
C LEU A 289 12.33 -11.33 -7.76
N CYS A 290 13.27 -11.96 -8.46
CA CYS A 290 13.70 -11.50 -9.78
C CYS A 290 12.53 -11.43 -10.76
N MET A 291 11.70 -12.47 -10.80
CA MET A 291 10.52 -12.52 -11.68
C MET A 291 9.52 -11.41 -11.36
N ARG A 292 9.21 -11.17 -10.08
CA ARG A 292 8.26 -10.13 -9.64
C ARG A 292 8.76 -8.74 -10.03
N TYR A 293 10.02 -8.41 -9.77
CA TYR A 293 10.60 -7.14 -10.17
C TYR A 293 10.55 -6.93 -11.69
N ASN A 294 10.91 -7.94 -12.48
CA ASN A 294 10.84 -7.86 -13.93
C ASN A 294 9.39 -7.72 -14.43
N MET A 295 8.45 -8.46 -13.85
CA MET A 295 7.04 -8.38 -14.18
C MET A 295 6.48 -6.96 -13.92
N GLY A 296 6.81 -6.35 -12.79
CA GLY A 296 6.37 -4.99 -12.47
C GLY A 296 6.85 -3.97 -13.51
N VAL A 297 8.11 -4.06 -13.95
CA VAL A 297 8.66 -3.21 -15.01
C VAL A 297 7.92 -3.46 -16.34
N ALA A 298 7.74 -4.72 -16.72
CA ALA A 298 7.07 -5.09 -17.98
C ALA A 298 5.60 -4.61 -18.00
N MET A 299 4.89 -4.66 -16.87
CA MET A 299 3.53 -4.14 -16.78
C MET A 299 3.49 -2.63 -17.07
N VAL A 300 4.38 -1.86 -16.46
CA VAL A 300 4.45 -0.39 -16.72
C VAL A 300 4.82 -0.11 -18.17
N GLU A 301 5.70 -0.90 -18.78
CA GLU A 301 6.06 -0.77 -20.20
C GLU A 301 4.85 -1.00 -21.11
N VAL A 302 4.03 -2.02 -20.82
CA VAL A 302 2.77 -2.27 -21.56
C VAL A 302 1.80 -1.11 -21.41
N TYR A 303 1.67 -0.51 -20.22
CA TYR A 303 0.81 0.66 -20.02
C TYR A 303 1.28 1.86 -20.82
N ARG A 304 2.58 2.17 -20.76
CA ARG A 304 3.19 3.25 -21.52
C ARG A 304 2.99 3.06 -23.03
N ASP A 305 3.26 1.86 -23.54
CA ASP A 305 3.17 1.59 -24.98
C ASP A 305 1.74 1.68 -25.47
N PHE A 306 0.78 1.13 -24.74
CA PHE A 306 -0.64 1.27 -25.08
C PHE A 306 -1.07 2.74 -25.07
N TRP A 307 -0.73 3.48 -24.02
CA TRP A 307 -1.13 4.89 -23.89
C TRP A 307 -0.53 5.74 -25.02
N HIS A 308 0.75 5.57 -25.27
CA HIS A 308 1.48 6.31 -26.31
C HIS A 308 0.95 6.04 -27.72
N THR A 309 0.71 4.76 -28.06
CA THR A 309 0.42 4.36 -29.45
C THR A 309 -1.07 4.27 -29.74
N SER A 310 -1.87 3.78 -28.83
CA SER A 310 -3.26 3.39 -29.09
C SER A 310 -4.28 4.33 -28.45
N ALA A 311 -4.04 4.82 -27.22
CA ALA A 311 -5.02 5.65 -26.51
C ALA A 311 -5.20 7.02 -27.16
N LYS A 312 -4.16 7.60 -27.79
CA LYS A 312 -4.14 8.95 -28.35
C LYS A 312 -5.34 9.26 -29.25
N GLN A 313 -5.73 8.34 -30.11
CA GLN A 313 -6.84 8.53 -31.06
C GLN A 313 -8.21 8.72 -30.38
N TYR A 314 -8.36 8.26 -29.14
CA TYR A 314 -9.58 8.36 -28.34
C TYR A 314 -9.61 9.59 -27.43
N MET A 315 -8.50 10.32 -27.32
CA MET A 315 -8.31 11.45 -26.41
C MET A 315 -8.56 12.81 -27.07
N LYS A 316 -9.39 12.84 -28.10
CA LYS A 316 -9.77 14.09 -28.78
C LYS A 316 -10.52 15.01 -27.80
N GLY A 317 -10.01 16.22 -27.61
CA GLY A 317 -10.50 17.18 -26.60
C GLY A 317 -9.85 17.00 -25.22
N HIS A 318 -9.00 16.00 -25.04
CA HIS A 318 -8.24 15.69 -23.83
C HIS A 318 -6.74 15.56 -24.12
N GLU A 319 -6.24 16.32 -25.09
CA GLU A 319 -4.86 16.20 -25.57
C GLU A 319 -3.83 16.56 -24.49
N GLN A 320 -4.18 17.48 -23.59
CA GLN A 320 -3.30 17.86 -22.48
C GLN A 320 -3.17 16.73 -21.45
N GLU A 321 -4.28 16.11 -21.08
CA GLU A 321 -4.30 14.95 -20.18
C GLU A 321 -3.57 13.75 -20.79
N TRP A 322 -3.74 13.54 -22.11
CA TRP A 322 -3.00 12.50 -22.81
C TRP A 322 -1.50 12.74 -22.73
N GLN A 323 -1.02 13.96 -23.06
CA GLN A 323 0.41 14.30 -23.02
C GLN A 323 0.98 14.21 -21.60
N HIS A 324 0.24 14.68 -20.61
CA HIS A 324 0.66 14.63 -19.22
C HIS A 324 0.78 13.19 -18.74
N THR A 325 -0.23 12.35 -18.98
CA THR A 325 -0.19 10.91 -18.63
C THR A 325 0.94 10.19 -19.36
N ASP A 326 1.15 10.45 -20.66
CA ASP A 326 2.24 9.87 -21.45
C ASP A 326 3.62 10.21 -20.83
N SER A 327 3.81 11.48 -20.46
CA SER A 327 5.04 11.93 -19.79
C SER A 327 5.23 11.21 -18.44
N LEU A 328 4.19 11.09 -17.63
CA LEU A 328 4.27 10.45 -16.31
C LEU A 328 4.46 8.94 -16.39
N LEU A 329 3.90 8.25 -17.39
CA LEU A 329 4.17 6.83 -17.63
C LEU A 329 5.64 6.57 -18.00
N ASN A 330 6.29 7.48 -18.72
CA ASN A 330 7.73 7.40 -18.97
C ASN A 330 8.52 7.59 -17.66
N VAL A 331 8.15 8.55 -16.80
CA VAL A 331 8.76 8.73 -15.47
C VAL A 331 8.58 7.49 -14.63
N GLN A 332 7.38 6.90 -14.60
CA GLN A 332 7.10 5.67 -13.87
C GLN A 332 7.94 4.49 -14.37
N LEU A 333 8.08 4.33 -15.68
CA LEU A 333 8.88 3.24 -16.26
C LEU A 333 10.36 3.34 -15.86
N GLU A 334 10.94 4.53 -15.94
CA GLU A 334 12.34 4.72 -15.52
C GLU A 334 12.52 4.49 -14.02
N ASN A 335 11.57 4.95 -13.19
CA ASN A 335 11.62 4.68 -11.75
C ASN A 335 11.40 3.19 -11.43
N ALA A 336 10.52 2.49 -12.15
CA ALA A 336 10.33 1.04 -11.99
C ALA A 336 11.63 0.26 -12.30
N LYS A 337 12.36 0.66 -13.35
CA LYS A 337 13.68 0.10 -13.68
C LYS A 337 14.71 0.41 -12.59
N GLU A 338 14.71 1.63 -12.03
CA GLU A 338 15.57 2.02 -10.90
C GLU A 338 15.32 1.11 -9.70
N TRP A 339 14.05 0.92 -9.31
CA TRP A 339 13.66 0.04 -8.22
C TRP A 339 14.17 -1.38 -8.41
N ARG A 340 13.82 -2.00 -9.54
CA ARG A 340 14.28 -3.36 -9.88
C ARG A 340 15.80 -3.48 -9.78
N ASN A 341 16.52 -2.59 -10.46
CA ASN A 341 17.97 -2.69 -10.57
C ASN A 341 18.66 -2.48 -9.22
N THR A 342 18.21 -1.50 -8.44
CA THR A 342 18.78 -1.18 -7.14
C THR A 342 18.51 -2.30 -6.13
N CYS A 343 17.27 -2.75 -6.02
CA CYS A 343 16.88 -3.77 -5.05
C CYS A 343 17.52 -5.13 -5.38
N LEU A 344 17.47 -5.59 -6.64
CA LEU A 344 18.06 -6.87 -7.02
C LEU A 344 19.59 -6.85 -6.84
N LYS A 345 20.25 -5.75 -7.21
CA LYS A 345 21.71 -5.62 -7.02
C LYS A 345 22.06 -5.63 -5.52
N TYR A 346 21.29 -4.94 -4.68
CA TYR A 346 21.51 -4.92 -3.24
C TYR A 346 21.30 -6.31 -2.63
N PHE A 347 20.17 -6.96 -2.86
CA PHE A 347 19.88 -8.28 -2.31
C PHE A 347 20.80 -9.37 -2.85
N GLN A 348 21.33 -9.21 -4.07
CA GLN A 348 22.38 -10.10 -4.62
C GLN A 348 23.65 -10.09 -3.76
N THR A 349 23.96 -8.97 -3.07
CA THR A 349 25.13 -8.93 -2.18
C THR A 349 25.02 -9.90 -1.02
N PHE A 350 23.81 -10.32 -0.65
CA PHE A 350 23.53 -11.32 0.38
C PHE A 350 23.32 -12.72 -0.22
N SER A 351 22.42 -12.83 -1.18
CA SER A 351 22.06 -14.13 -1.78
C SER A 351 23.21 -14.79 -2.53
N LYS A 352 24.14 -14.00 -3.09
CA LYS A 352 25.24 -14.45 -3.97
C LYS A 352 24.78 -15.20 -5.22
N MET A 353 23.49 -15.15 -5.55
CA MET A 353 22.90 -15.85 -6.69
C MET A 353 22.88 -14.95 -7.94
N LYS A 354 22.85 -15.57 -9.12
CA LYS A 354 22.67 -14.83 -10.39
C LYS A 354 21.32 -14.13 -10.40
N ILE A 355 21.28 -12.87 -10.87
CA ILE A 355 20.02 -12.18 -11.19
C ILE A 355 19.46 -12.81 -12.46
N TYR A 356 18.16 -13.12 -12.44
CA TYR A 356 17.40 -13.65 -13.58
C TYR A 356 16.65 -12.49 -14.26
N GLU A 357 16.78 -12.44 -15.59
CA GLU A 357 16.05 -11.49 -16.45
C GLU A 357 14.71 -12.07 -16.88
#